data_46a3dd1638510decd570b4ff32d65e7a
#
_entry.id   46a3dd1638510decd570b4ff32d65e7a
#
_cell.length_a   1.000
_cell.length_b   1.000
_cell.length_c   1.000
_cell.angle_alpha   90.00
_cell.angle_beta   90.00
_cell.angle_gamma   90.00
#
_symmetry.space_group_name_H-M   'P 1'
#
loop_
_entity.id
_entity.type
_entity.pdbx_description
1 polymer ?
#
loop_
_entity_poly.entity_id
_entity_poly.type
_entity_poly.pdbx_seq_one_letter_code
_entity_poly.pdbx_strand_id
1 'polypeptide(L)'
;RLVDGVTKMARIDRLHELQASGRRDQQDAESVRKLLLAMVEDVRVVLIKLADRLHNMRTLKYLDEARQRQIAKETLEIYAPLANRLGIWQIKWELEDLSLRYLDPASYRDIARQLDERRVDRERFIDRVVRQLRRELESVGVQAEVTGRPKHIYSIWKKMQRKNLPFNQIFDVRAVRIIVERDADCYAALGVVHSLWHHIPREFDDYIANPKENDYRSLHTAVVGPGGQTLEVQIRSRDMHEHAELGIAAHWRYKEGGRFDSSVEQKVAWLRQLLEWKDEEASATDFVDRFKSESGE
;
A
#
# COMPACT_ATOMS: atom_id res chain seq x y z
N ARG A 1 21.45 14.94 -13.83
CA ARG A 1 20.48 13.88 -14.24
C ARG A 1 19.25 13.85 -13.34
N LEU A 2 19.41 13.76 -12.00
CA LEU A 2 18.25 13.70 -11.07
C LEU A 2 17.44 15.00 -11.10
N VAL A 3 18.10 16.15 -11.02
CA VAL A 3 17.49 17.49 -11.12
C VAL A 3 16.83 17.69 -12.49
N ASP A 4 17.44 17.23 -13.57
CA ASP A 4 16.88 17.31 -14.92
C ASP A 4 15.62 16.46 -15.08
N GLY A 5 15.56 15.25 -14.49
CA GLY A 5 14.38 14.39 -14.46
C GLY A 5 13.23 15.04 -13.73
N VAL A 6 13.47 15.54 -12.51
CA VAL A 6 12.45 16.22 -11.69
C VAL A 6 12.00 17.54 -12.32
N THR A 7 12.91 18.31 -12.93
CA THR A 7 12.59 19.59 -13.60
C THR A 7 11.80 19.38 -14.90
N LYS A 8 12.13 18.34 -15.68
CA LYS A 8 11.33 17.96 -16.85
C LYS A 8 9.90 17.59 -16.44
N MET A 9 9.74 16.91 -15.31
CA MET A 9 8.43 16.54 -14.76
C MET A 9 7.64 17.75 -14.23
N ALA A 10 8.27 18.68 -13.52
CA ALA A 10 7.62 19.92 -13.09
C ALA A 10 7.16 20.79 -14.25
N ARG A 11 7.82 20.72 -15.42
CA ARG A 11 7.35 21.35 -16.66
C ARG A 11 6.12 20.65 -17.26
N ILE A 12 6.02 19.33 -17.11
CA ILE A 12 4.85 18.56 -17.56
C ILE A 12 3.63 18.94 -16.72
N ASP A 13 3.77 19.00 -15.39
CA ASP A 13 2.71 19.42 -14.48
C ASP A 13 2.22 20.87 -14.75
N ARG A 14 3.13 21.81 -15.08
CA ARG A 14 2.76 23.20 -15.45
C ARG A 14 2.09 23.34 -16.82
N LEU A 15 2.37 22.45 -17.77
CA LEU A 15 1.69 22.44 -19.07
C LEU A 15 0.21 22.00 -18.93
N HIS A 16 -0.11 21.17 -17.93
CA HIS A 16 -1.48 20.84 -17.57
C HIS A 16 -2.30 22.01 -17.03
N GLU A 17 -1.66 22.94 -16.34
CA GLU A 17 -2.35 24.13 -15.78
C GLU A 17 -2.77 25.15 -16.86
N LEU A 18 -2.16 25.11 -18.05
CA LEU A 18 -2.30 26.15 -19.05
C LEU A 18 -3.23 25.82 -20.24
N GLN A 19 -3.71 24.56 -20.36
CA GLN A 19 -4.51 24.14 -21.53
C GLN A 19 -5.83 23.47 -21.14
N ALA A 20 -6.81 24.29 -20.78
CA ALA A 20 -8.19 23.85 -20.58
C ALA A 20 -8.97 23.98 -21.90
N SER A 21 -9.09 22.92 -22.69
CA SER A 21 -10.27 22.59 -23.52
C SER A 21 -10.02 21.43 -24.50
N GLY A 22 -10.92 20.46 -24.51
CA GLY A 22 -11.28 19.64 -25.70
C GLY A 22 -10.39 18.47 -26.11
N ARG A 23 -9.14 18.29 -25.58
CA ARG A 23 -8.23 17.17 -25.89
C ARG A 23 -7.63 16.54 -24.62
N ARG A 24 -8.40 16.56 -23.52
CA ARG A 24 -7.86 16.23 -22.19
C ARG A 24 -7.37 14.80 -22.05
N ASP A 25 -8.14 13.81 -22.50
CA ASP A 25 -7.80 12.40 -22.25
C ASP A 25 -6.50 11.94 -22.93
N GLN A 26 -6.25 12.38 -24.16
CA GLN A 26 -5.01 12.03 -24.87
C GLN A 26 -3.79 12.77 -24.31
N GLN A 27 -3.95 14.02 -23.85
CA GLN A 27 -2.85 14.79 -23.25
C GLN A 27 -2.52 14.27 -21.86
N ASP A 28 -3.52 13.88 -21.09
CA ASP A 28 -3.34 13.27 -19.76
C ASP A 28 -2.62 11.93 -19.90
N ALA A 29 -3.03 11.08 -20.85
CA ALA A 29 -2.37 9.82 -21.14
C ALA A 29 -0.91 9.99 -21.58
N GLU A 30 -0.61 10.96 -22.48
CA GLU A 30 0.75 11.24 -22.93
C GLU A 30 1.65 11.75 -21.78
N SER A 31 1.10 12.51 -20.85
CA SER A 31 1.85 12.99 -19.68
C SER A 31 2.15 11.88 -18.71
N VAL A 32 1.19 10.99 -18.46
CA VAL A 32 1.38 9.79 -17.65
C VAL A 32 2.41 8.87 -18.30
N ARG A 33 2.32 8.64 -19.61
CA ARG A 33 3.31 7.87 -20.35
C ARG A 33 4.72 8.45 -20.21
N LYS A 34 4.89 9.76 -20.41
CA LYS A 34 6.17 10.45 -20.22
C LYS A 34 6.68 10.34 -18.78
N LEU A 35 5.78 10.43 -17.80
CA LEU A 35 6.11 10.25 -16.40
C LEU A 35 6.65 8.84 -16.14
N LEU A 36 5.92 7.81 -16.57
CA LEU A 36 6.31 6.41 -16.38
C LEU A 36 7.66 6.10 -17.07
N LEU A 37 7.87 6.62 -18.28
CA LEU A 37 9.13 6.42 -19.01
C LEU A 37 10.32 7.14 -18.35
N ALA A 38 10.12 8.34 -17.82
CA ALA A 38 11.18 9.05 -17.07
C ALA A 38 11.54 8.33 -15.76
N MET A 39 10.58 7.61 -15.16
CA MET A 39 10.82 6.80 -13.95
C MET A 39 11.73 5.59 -14.22
N VAL A 40 11.77 5.08 -15.44
CA VAL A 40 12.62 3.95 -15.82
C VAL A 40 14.09 4.33 -15.88
N GLU A 41 14.41 5.58 -16.22
CA GLU A 41 15.80 6.06 -16.30
C GLU A 41 16.45 6.17 -14.91
N ASP A 42 15.67 6.55 -13.88
CA ASP A 42 16.17 6.63 -12.50
C ASP A 42 15.00 6.42 -11.50
N VAL A 43 15.04 5.31 -10.80
CA VAL A 43 13.99 4.93 -9.83
C VAL A 43 13.83 5.95 -8.68
N ARG A 44 14.87 6.75 -8.39
CA ARG A 44 14.77 7.83 -7.38
C ARG A 44 13.75 8.89 -7.78
N VAL A 45 13.58 9.11 -9.08
CA VAL A 45 12.58 10.04 -9.62
C VAL A 45 11.18 9.59 -9.22
N VAL A 46 10.92 8.28 -9.22
CA VAL A 46 9.64 7.70 -8.77
C VAL A 46 9.37 8.05 -7.31
N LEU A 47 10.36 7.85 -6.43
CA LEU A 47 10.22 8.13 -5.01
C LEU A 47 9.91 9.62 -4.75
N ILE A 48 10.61 10.51 -5.45
CA ILE A 48 10.38 11.95 -5.36
C ILE A 48 8.97 12.30 -5.83
N LYS A 49 8.52 11.71 -6.94
CA LYS A 49 7.17 11.96 -7.48
C LYS A 49 6.07 11.40 -6.61
N LEU A 50 6.26 10.23 -5.99
CA LEU A 50 5.30 9.70 -5.02
C LEU A 50 5.20 10.60 -3.78
N ALA A 51 6.33 11.12 -3.30
CA ALA A 51 6.36 12.06 -2.17
C ALA A 51 5.69 13.39 -2.53
N ASP A 52 5.96 13.92 -3.72
CA ASP A 52 5.33 15.14 -4.25
C ASP A 52 3.81 14.94 -4.39
N ARG A 53 3.37 13.83 -5.00
CA ARG A 53 1.95 13.49 -5.12
C ARG A 53 1.28 13.39 -3.75
N LEU A 54 1.93 12.75 -2.79
CA LEU A 54 1.41 12.63 -1.43
C LEU A 54 1.25 14.01 -0.77
N HIS A 55 2.24 14.90 -0.93
CA HIS A 55 2.14 16.27 -0.44
C HIS A 55 0.96 17.00 -1.10
N ASN A 56 0.82 16.91 -2.42
CA ASN A 56 -0.28 17.51 -3.17
C ASN A 56 -1.64 16.99 -2.69
N MET A 57 -1.76 15.70 -2.45
CA MET A 57 -3.00 15.10 -1.91
C MET A 57 -3.35 15.62 -0.51
N ARG A 58 -2.38 15.86 0.36
CA ARG A 58 -2.58 16.44 1.70
C ARG A 58 -3.06 17.89 1.64
N THR A 59 -2.69 18.62 0.59
CA THR A 59 -3.03 20.04 0.39
C THR A 59 -4.15 20.28 -0.62
N LEU A 60 -4.79 19.22 -1.13
CA LEU A 60 -5.75 19.26 -2.21
C LEU A 60 -7.01 20.11 -1.91
N LYS A 61 -7.33 20.31 -0.64
CA LYS A 61 -8.47 21.11 -0.15
C LYS A 61 -8.50 22.56 -0.63
N TYR A 62 -7.39 23.09 -1.11
CA TYR A 62 -7.29 24.48 -1.59
C TYR A 62 -7.68 24.64 -3.07
N LEU A 63 -7.92 23.54 -3.79
CA LEU A 63 -8.36 23.54 -5.18
C LEU A 63 -9.89 23.46 -5.27
N ASP A 64 -10.43 23.77 -6.45
CA ASP A 64 -11.85 23.56 -6.74
C ASP A 64 -12.22 22.06 -6.77
N GLU A 65 -13.50 21.76 -6.57
CA GLU A 65 -13.99 20.39 -6.42
C GLU A 65 -13.71 19.52 -7.67
N ALA A 66 -13.85 20.09 -8.87
CA ALA A 66 -13.62 19.36 -10.11
C ALA A 66 -12.15 18.94 -10.22
N ARG A 67 -11.24 19.84 -9.88
CA ARG A 67 -9.80 19.57 -9.86
C ARG A 67 -9.40 18.60 -8.76
N GLN A 68 -10.00 18.73 -7.58
CA GLN A 68 -9.81 17.76 -6.48
C GLN A 68 -10.15 16.34 -6.92
N ARG A 69 -11.33 16.15 -7.54
CA ARG A 69 -11.79 14.84 -8.01
C ARG A 69 -10.89 14.27 -9.13
N GLN A 70 -10.47 15.11 -10.07
CA GLN A 70 -9.57 14.70 -11.14
C GLN A 70 -8.23 14.19 -10.59
N ILE A 71 -7.59 14.96 -9.71
CA ILE A 71 -6.30 14.58 -9.11
C ILE A 71 -6.45 13.32 -8.22
N ALA A 72 -7.53 13.22 -7.45
CA ALA A 72 -7.80 12.06 -6.62
C ALA A 72 -8.00 10.79 -7.48
N LYS A 73 -8.71 10.88 -8.60
CA LYS A 73 -8.91 9.77 -9.53
C LYS A 73 -7.58 9.33 -10.14
N GLU A 74 -6.80 10.25 -10.69
CA GLU A 74 -5.46 9.97 -11.23
C GLU A 74 -4.55 9.32 -10.18
N THR A 75 -4.60 9.81 -8.93
CA THR A 75 -3.83 9.26 -7.83
C THR A 75 -4.20 7.82 -7.52
N LEU A 76 -5.49 7.52 -7.49
CA LEU A 76 -5.99 6.17 -7.22
C LEU A 76 -5.71 5.19 -8.37
N GLU A 77 -5.77 5.66 -9.63
CA GLU A 77 -5.59 4.82 -10.81
C GLU A 77 -4.13 4.61 -11.21
N ILE A 78 -3.21 5.50 -10.83
CA ILE A 78 -1.82 5.47 -11.30
C ILE A 78 -0.82 5.44 -10.14
N TYR A 79 -0.87 6.42 -9.24
CA TYR A 79 0.18 6.57 -8.23
C TYR A 79 0.07 5.55 -7.10
N ALA A 80 -1.14 5.21 -6.65
CA ALA A 80 -1.33 4.19 -5.63
C ALA A 80 -0.94 2.78 -6.12
N PRO A 81 -1.34 2.32 -7.34
CA PRO A 81 -0.83 1.10 -7.95
C PRO A 81 0.69 1.10 -8.14
N LEU A 82 1.27 2.23 -8.57
CA LEU A 82 2.72 2.37 -8.71
C LEU A 82 3.43 2.18 -7.36
N ALA A 83 2.95 2.84 -6.30
CA ALA A 83 3.48 2.66 -4.95
C ALA A 83 3.33 1.21 -4.47
N ASN A 84 2.21 0.55 -4.80
CA ASN A 84 1.98 -0.87 -4.54
C ASN A 84 3.03 -1.76 -5.21
N ARG A 85 3.26 -1.56 -6.51
CA ARG A 85 4.21 -2.34 -7.31
C ARG A 85 5.65 -2.19 -6.81
N LEU A 86 6.00 -1.00 -6.34
CA LEU A 86 7.31 -0.72 -5.74
C LEU A 86 7.42 -1.15 -4.27
N GLY A 87 6.35 -1.67 -3.68
CA GLY A 87 6.31 -2.13 -2.30
C GLY A 87 6.33 -1.02 -1.26
N ILE A 88 6.01 0.23 -1.63
CA ILE A 88 6.00 1.39 -0.73
C ILE A 88 4.61 1.53 -0.10
N TRP A 89 4.30 0.62 0.83
CA TRP A 89 2.96 0.47 1.37
C TRP A 89 2.45 1.67 2.15
N GLN A 90 3.34 2.37 2.86
CA GLN A 90 2.97 3.52 3.66
C GLN A 90 2.41 4.64 2.76
N ILE A 91 3.09 4.95 1.65
CA ILE A 91 2.62 5.94 0.68
C ILE A 91 1.35 5.45 -0.01
N LYS A 92 1.31 4.19 -0.44
CA LYS A 92 0.14 3.59 -1.08
C LYS A 92 -1.13 3.81 -0.26
N TRP A 93 -1.12 3.38 1.01
CA TRP A 93 -2.31 3.46 1.86
C TRP A 93 -2.78 4.89 2.09
N GLU A 94 -1.86 5.82 2.29
CA GLU A 94 -2.23 7.22 2.48
C GLU A 94 -2.79 7.84 1.19
N LEU A 95 -2.21 7.52 0.03
CA LEU A 95 -2.75 7.95 -1.27
C LEU A 95 -4.17 7.40 -1.50
N GLU A 96 -4.41 6.14 -1.19
CA GLU A 96 -5.72 5.50 -1.31
C GLU A 96 -6.77 6.15 -0.39
N ASP A 97 -6.43 6.36 0.90
CA ASP A 97 -7.34 6.98 1.88
C ASP A 97 -7.67 8.43 1.51
N LEU A 98 -6.66 9.22 1.11
CA LEU A 98 -6.87 10.58 0.65
C LEU A 98 -7.69 10.64 -0.64
N SER A 99 -7.47 9.72 -1.58
CA SER A 99 -8.25 9.66 -2.82
C SER A 99 -9.73 9.35 -2.54
N LEU A 100 -10.03 8.38 -1.70
CA LEU A 100 -11.41 8.07 -1.31
C LEU A 100 -12.10 9.26 -0.65
N ARG A 101 -11.38 10.02 0.17
CA ARG A 101 -11.91 11.21 0.83
C ARG A 101 -12.49 12.24 -0.15
N TYR A 102 -11.89 12.36 -1.36
CA TYR A 102 -12.34 13.30 -2.38
C TYR A 102 -13.27 12.67 -3.42
N LEU A 103 -13.13 11.37 -3.70
CA LEU A 103 -13.96 10.67 -4.69
C LEU A 103 -15.32 10.26 -4.13
N ASP A 104 -15.34 9.75 -2.90
CA ASP A 104 -16.56 9.37 -2.17
C ASP A 104 -16.49 9.85 -0.71
N PRO A 105 -16.69 11.18 -0.49
CA PRO A 105 -16.61 11.78 0.83
C PRO A 105 -17.70 11.25 1.80
N ALA A 106 -18.80 10.73 1.29
CA ALA A 106 -19.88 10.17 2.10
C ALA A 106 -19.44 8.86 2.74
N SER A 107 -18.99 7.90 1.93
CA SER A 107 -18.46 6.62 2.41
C SER A 107 -17.22 6.81 3.31
N TYR A 108 -16.32 7.70 2.94
CA TYR A 108 -15.15 8.00 3.77
C TYR A 108 -15.54 8.47 5.17
N ARG A 109 -16.43 9.46 5.28
CA ARG A 109 -16.90 10.00 6.56
C ARG A 109 -17.68 8.98 7.39
N ASP A 110 -18.52 8.17 6.76
CA ASP A 110 -19.28 7.15 7.45
C ASP A 110 -18.38 6.08 8.07
N ILE A 111 -17.41 5.56 7.31
CA ILE A 111 -16.44 4.59 7.82
C ILE A 111 -15.57 5.21 8.91
N ALA A 112 -15.08 6.45 8.73
CA ALA A 112 -14.28 7.15 9.73
C ALA A 112 -15.05 7.33 11.04
N ARG A 113 -16.34 7.73 10.98
CA ARG A 113 -17.21 7.85 12.15
C ARG A 113 -17.38 6.52 12.86
N GLN A 114 -17.71 5.44 12.15
CA GLN A 114 -17.91 4.12 12.73
C GLN A 114 -16.61 3.55 13.35
N LEU A 115 -15.46 3.87 12.79
CA LEU A 115 -14.16 3.55 13.38
C LEU A 115 -13.92 4.32 14.68
N ASP A 116 -14.30 5.61 14.73
CA ASP A 116 -14.11 6.45 15.93
C ASP A 116 -15.06 6.05 17.05
N GLU A 117 -16.36 5.83 16.77
CA GLU A 117 -17.36 5.38 17.74
C GLU A 117 -16.93 4.10 18.50
N ARG A 118 -16.21 3.20 17.82
CA ARG A 118 -15.72 1.94 18.40
C ARG A 118 -14.26 2.00 18.82
N ARG A 119 -13.65 3.16 18.81
CA ARG A 119 -12.21 3.32 19.07
C ARG A 119 -11.80 2.80 20.45
N VAL A 120 -12.48 3.24 21.49
CA VAL A 120 -12.13 2.89 22.88
C VAL A 120 -12.24 1.38 23.13
N ASP A 121 -13.32 0.75 22.67
CA ASP A 121 -13.50 -0.69 22.85
C ASP A 121 -12.49 -1.50 22.03
N ARG A 122 -12.17 -1.02 20.82
CA ARG A 122 -11.16 -1.62 19.97
C ARG A 122 -9.76 -1.50 20.61
N GLU A 123 -9.40 -0.33 21.13
CA GLU A 123 -8.13 -0.11 21.81
C GLU A 123 -7.99 -1.02 23.04
N ARG A 124 -9.00 -1.11 23.89
CA ARG A 124 -9.02 -2.00 25.05
C ARG A 124 -8.89 -3.48 24.65
N PHE A 125 -9.55 -3.88 23.58
CA PHE A 125 -9.43 -5.24 23.04
C PHE A 125 -8.02 -5.52 22.54
N ILE A 126 -7.46 -4.63 21.72
CA ILE A 126 -6.10 -4.75 21.18
C ILE A 126 -5.06 -4.78 22.31
N ASP A 127 -5.17 -3.92 23.30
CA ASP A 127 -4.25 -3.91 24.45
C ASP A 127 -4.26 -5.23 25.23
N ARG A 128 -5.44 -5.84 25.38
CA ARG A 128 -5.58 -7.16 26.00
C ARG A 128 -4.88 -8.24 25.17
N VAL A 129 -5.15 -8.25 23.87
CA VAL A 129 -4.54 -9.19 22.93
C VAL A 129 -3.02 -9.04 22.90
N VAL A 130 -2.51 -7.81 22.79
CA VAL A 130 -1.07 -7.53 22.77
C VAL A 130 -0.39 -8.04 24.03
N ARG A 131 -0.95 -7.77 25.22
CA ARG A 131 -0.40 -8.26 26.48
C ARG A 131 -0.39 -9.79 26.56
N GLN A 132 -1.44 -10.43 26.09
CA GLN A 132 -1.54 -11.89 26.06
C GLN A 132 -0.50 -12.49 25.11
N LEU A 133 -0.43 -12.00 23.87
CA LEU A 133 0.54 -12.48 22.89
C LEU A 133 1.98 -12.31 23.34
N ARG A 134 2.35 -11.15 23.89
CA ARG A 134 3.71 -10.92 24.40
C ARG A 134 4.11 -11.96 25.43
N ARG A 135 3.24 -12.21 26.40
CA ARG A 135 3.49 -13.18 27.46
C ARG A 135 3.65 -14.61 26.93
N GLU A 136 2.78 -15.03 26.01
CA GLU A 136 2.83 -16.37 25.45
C GLU A 136 4.04 -16.58 24.51
N LEU A 137 4.38 -15.58 23.69
CA LEU A 137 5.57 -15.61 22.84
C LEU A 137 6.86 -15.67 23.69
N GLU A 138 6.95 -14.87 24.75
CA GLU A 138 8.08 -14.88 25.66
C GLU A 138 8.21 -16.24 26.37
N SER A 139 7.10 -16.88 26.78
CA SER A 139 7.10 -18.17 27.45
C SER A 139 7.69 -19.31 26.62
N VAL A 140 7.63 -19.21 25.28
CA VAL A 140 8.22 -20.18 24.34
C VAL A 140 9.57 -19.69 23.77
N GLY A 141 10.12 -18.59 24.29
CA GLY A 141 11.44 -18.07 23.90
C GLY A 141 11.44 -17.32 22.56
N VAL A 142 10.28 -16.92 22.04
CA VAL A 142 10.17 -16.09 20.83
C VAL A 142 10.20 -14.62 21.21
N GLN A 143 11.28 -13.94 20.84
CA GLN A 143 11.37 -12.48 20.99
C GLN A 143 10.57 -11.80 19.87
N ALA A 144 9.57 -11.01 20.26
CA ALA A 144 8.69 -10.35 19.30
C ALA A 144 8.22 -8.99 19.79
N GLU A 145 8.13 -8.06 18.86
CA GLU A 145 7.39 -6.82 19.01
C GLU A 145 5.94 -7.05 18.58
N VAL A 146 4.99 -6.82 19.49
CA VAL A 146 3.56 -6.98 19.22
C VAL A 146 2.88 -5.64 19.33
N THR A 147 2.22 -5.20 18.26
CA THR A 147 1.54 -3.90 18.18
C THR A 147 0.16 -4.04 17.54
N GLY A 148 -0.75 -3.11 17.88
CA GLY A 148 -2.00 -2.94 17.14
C GLY A 148 -1.70 -2.44 15.73
N ARG A 149 -2.42 -2.98 14.73
CA ARG A 149 -2.29 -2.52 13.35
C ARG A 149 -3.44 -1.57 13.00
N PRO A 150 -3.16 -0.33 12.59
CA PRO A 150 -4.20 0.56 12.09
C PRO A 150 -4.80 -0.01 10.80
N LYS A 151 -6.11 0.10 10.66
CA LYS A 151 -6.83 -0.23 9.42
C LYS A 151 -7.11 1.04 8.62
N HIS A 152 -6.76 0.98 7.35
CA HIS A 152 -6.97 2.09 6.41
C HIS A 152 -8.41 2.09 5.91
N ILE A 153 -9.00 3.27 5.81
CA ILE A 153 -10.41 3.47 5.46
C ILE A 153 -10.71 2.91 4.07
N TYR A 154 -9.83 3.18 3.10
CA TYR A 154 -9.97 2.65 1.75
C TYR A 154 -9.97 1.12 1.71
N SER A 155 -9.10 0.47 2.50
CA SER A 155 -9.05 -0.99 2.57
C SER A 155 -10.35 -1.58 3.12
N ILE A 156 -10.96 -0.94 4.11
CA ILE A 156 -12.27 -1.32 4.65
C ILE A 156 -13.35 -1.12 3.58
N TRP A 157 -13.39 0.05 2.95
CA TRP A 157 -14.32 0.37 1.88
C TRP A 157 -14.24 -0.63 0.72
N LYS A 158 -13.03 -0.92 0.22
CA LYS A 158 -12.81 -1.91 -0.84
C LYS A 158 -13.33 -3.30 -0.45
N LYS A 159 -13.12 -3.71 0.80
CA LYS A 159 -13.62 -4.99 1.31
C LYS A 159 -15.15 -5.02 1.43
N MET A 160 -15.77 -3.91 1.88
CA MET A 160 -17.24 -3.75 1.91
C MET A 160 -17.82 -3.88 0.50
N GLN A 161 -17.24 -3.21 -0.50
CA GLN A 161 -17.68 -3.29 -1.90
C GLN A 161 -17.52 -4.71 -2.45
N ARG A 162 -16.33 -5.32 -2.30
CA ARG A 162 -16.04 -6.65 -2.84
C ARG A 162 -16.94 -7.75 -2.25
N LYS A 163 -17.21 -7.70 -0.96
CA LYS A 163 -18.03 -8.70 -0.26
C LYS A 163 -19.51 -8.32 -0.19
N ASN A 164 -19.88 -7.15 -0.65
CA ASN A 164 -21.22 -6.55 -0.51
C ASN A 164 -21.73 -6.62 0.94
N LEU A 165 -20.88 -6.24 1.89
CA LEU A 165 -21.17 -6.30 3.32
C LEU A 165 -21.14 -4.89 3.94
N PRO A 166 -22.04 -4.59 4.88
CA PRO A 166 -21.98 -3.35 5.66
C PRO A 166 -20.79 -3.39 6.64
N PHE A 167 -20.37 -2.22 7.10
CA PHE A 167 -19.21 -2.06 8.01
C PHE A 167 -19.27 -2.96 9.26
N ASN A 168 -20.46 -3.13 9.87
CA ASN A 168 -20.63 -3.94 11.07
C ASN A 168 -20.40 -5.44 10.85
N GLN A 169 -20.38 -5.91 9.61
CA GLN A 169 -20.07 -7.27 9.21
C GLN A 169 -18.63 -7.44 8.72
N ILE A 170 -17.84 -6.36 8.70
CA ILE A 170 -16.40 -6.43 8.43
C ILE A 170 -15.69 -6.80 9.73
N PHE A 171 -15.34 -8.07 9.86
CA PHE A 171 -14.80 -8.65 11.10
C PHE A 171 -13.34 -8.27 11.40
N ASP A 172 -12.56 -7.87 10.42
CA ASP A 172 -11.12 -7.63 10.52
C ASP A 172 -10.73 -6.17 10.83
N VAL A 173 -11.63 -5.43 11.47
CA VAL A 173 -11.32 -4.08 11.99
C VAL A 173 -10.33 -4.13 13.17
N ARG A 174 -10.21 -5.30 13.83
CA ARG A 174 -9.23 -5.57 14.90
C ARG A 174 -8.07 -6.33 14.30
N ALA A 175 -6.91 -5.73 14.32
CA ALA A 175 -5.72 -6.35 13.78
C ALA A 175 -4.50 -6.09 14.67
N VAL A 176 -3.64 -7.08 14.79
CA VAL A 176 -2.33 -6.97 15.43
C VAL A 176 -1.23 -7.37 14.47
N ARG A 177 -0.05 -6.87 14.73
CA ARG A 177 1.17 -7.22 14.03
C ARG A 177 2.18 -7.78 15.01
N ILE A 178 2.79 -8.90 14.65
CA ILE A 178 3.88 -9.55 15.37
C ILE A 178 5.12 -9.41 14.48
N ILE A 179 6.16 -8.75 15.00
CA ILE A 179 7.45 -8.62 14.32
C ILE A 179 8.45 -9.42 15.14
N VAL A 180 9.07 -10.41 14.50
CA VAL A 180 10.09 -11.29 15.07
C VAL A 180 11.46 -11.00 14.46
N GLU A 181 12.53 -11.49 15.08
CA GLU A 181 13.88 -11.23 14.58
C GLU A 181 14.24 -12.11 13.37
N ARG A 182 13.84 -13.39 13.35
CA ARG A 182 14.22 -14.34 12.31
C ARG A 182 12.99 -14.87 11.57
N ASP A 183 13.13 -15.21 10.31
CA ASP A 183 12.05 -15.75 9.46
C ASP A 183 11.46 -17.05 10.06
N ALA A 184 12.30 -17.92 10.61
CA ALA A 184 11.85 -19.16 11.27
C ALA A 184 10.94 -18.90 12.47
N ASP A 185 11.15 -17.81 13.20
CA ASP A 185 10.35 -17.44 14.37
C ASP A 185 8.92 -16.99 13.97
N CYS A 186 8.70 -16.65 12.70
CA CYS A 186 7.35 -16.35 12.19
C CYS A 186 6.41 -17.56 12.33
N TYR A 187 6.90 -18.76 11.99
CA TYR A 187 6.09 -19.98 12.10
C TYR A 187 5.93 -20.43 13.56
N ALA A 188 6.94 -20.19 14.40
CA ALA A 188 6.80 -20.40 15.84
C ALA A 188 5.72 -19.48 16.46
N ALA A 189 5.73 -18.20 16.09
CA ALA A 189 4.70 -17.26 16.50
C ALA A 189 3.31 -17.61 15.98
N LEU A 190 3.19 -18.13 14.74
CA LEU A 190 1.93 -18.65 14.21
C LEU A 190 1.40 -19.81 15.05
N GLY A 191 2.27 -20.74 15.44
CA GLY A 191 1.92 -21.86 16.33
C GLY A 191 1.35 -21.38 17.66
N VAL A 192 1.95 -20.33 18.27
CA VAL A 192 1.44 -19.71 19.49
C VAL A 192 0.04 -19.12 19.28
N VAL A 193 -0.14 -18.34 18.19
CA VAL A 193 -1.43 -17.72 17.87
C VAL A 193 -2.53 -18.77 17.70
N HIS A 194 -2.26 -19.84 16.95
CA HIS A 194 -3.23 -20.92 16.69
C HIS A 194 -3.46 -21.85 17.90
N SER A 195 -2.52 -21.91 18.85
CA SER A 195 -2.73 -22.62 20.12
C SER A 195 -3.61 -21.82 21.08
N LEU A 196 -3.55 -20.51 21.02
CA LEU A 196 -4.38 -19.62 21.84
C LEU A 196 -5.81 -19.50 21.33
N TRP A 197 -5.99 -19.46 20.03
CA TRP A 197 -7.28 -19.15 19.40
C TRP A 197 -7.53 -19.99 18.14
N HIS A 198 -8.78 -20.38 17.95
CA HIS A 198 -9.19 -21.09 16.74
C HIS A 198 -9.04 -20.22 15.50
N HIS A 199 -8.31 -20.69 14.49
CA HIS A 199 -8.21 -19.98 13.23
C HIS A 199 -9.51 -20.10 12.42
N ILE A 200 -9.82 -19.06 11.66
CA ILE A 200 -10.99 -19.03 10.77
C ILE A 200 -10.58 -19.70 9.46
N PRO A 201 -11.25 -20.79 9.03
CA PRO A 201 -10.94 -21.47 7.78
C PRO A 201 -10.98 -20.52 6.58
N ARG A 202 -10.03 -20.67 5.65
CA ARG A 202 -9.85 -19.86 4.43
C ARG A 202 -9.42 -18.39 4.67
N GLU A 203 -9.09 -18.02 5.88
CA GLU A 203 -8.52 -16.71 6.23
C GLU A 203 -7.06 -16.86 6.69
N PHE A 204 -6.31 -17.78 6.05
CA PHE A 204 -4.88 -17.96 6.25
C PHE A 204 -4.14 -17.87 4.91
N ASP A 205 -3.14 -16.99 4.86
CA ASP A 205 -2.26 -16.80 3.72
C ASP A 205 -0.79 -16.84 4.16
N ASP A 206 -0.01 -17.67 3.50
CA ASP A 206 1.44 -17.76 3.68
C ASP A 206 2.18 -17.06 2.54
N TYR A 207 2.40 -15.76 2.71
CA TYR A 207 3.20 -14.96 1.79
C TYR A 207 4.71 -15.00 2.09
N ILE A 208 5.15 -15.81 3.08
CA ILE A 208 6.57 -16.11 3.26
C ILE A 208 6.99 -17.20 2.28
N ALA A 209 6.22 -18.29 2.23
CA ALA A 209 6.44 -19.37 1.30
C ALA A 209 6.09 -19.00 -0.15
N ASN A 210 5.04 -18.18 -0.35
CA ASN A 210 4.56 -17.72 -1.64
C ASN A 210 4.46 -16.18 -1.66
N PRO A 211 5.59 -15.47 -1.84
CA PRO A 211 5.59 -14.02 -1.87
C PRO A 211 4.68 -13.46 -2.95
N LYS A 212 4.10 -12.27 -2.70
CA LYS A 212 3.36 -11.55 -3.74
C LYS A 212 4.31 -11.05 -4.83
N GLU A 213 3.77 -10.67 -5.99
CA GLU A 213 4.55 -10.16 -7.12
C GLU A 213 5.42 -8.94 -6.78
N ASN A 214 5.01 -8.15 -5.79
CA ASN A 214 5.77 -7.01 -5.28
C ASN A 214 6.74 -7.39 -4.14
N ASP A 215 7.04 -8.70 -3.98
CA ASP A 215 7.92 -9.26 -2.96
C ASP A 215 7.45 -9.01 -1.52
N TYR A 216 6.15 -8.80 -1.34
CA TYR A 216 5.56 -8.72 -0.01
C TYR A 216 5.54 -10.08 0.66
N ARG A 217 6.09 -10.16 1.88
CA ARG A 217 6.23 -11.37 2.69
C ARG A 217 5.63 -11.17 4.07
N SER A 218 4.74 -12.03 4.48
CA SER A 218 4.13 -12.06 5.82
C SER A 218 3.26 -13.29 5.95
N LEU A 219 3.03 -13.80 7.15
CA LEU A 219 1.91 -14.69 7.43
C LEU A 219 0.69 -13.86 7.80
N HIS A 220 -0.44 -14.18 7.23
CA HIS A 220 -1.72 -13.57 7.58
C HIS A 220 -2.66 -14.65 8.09
N THR A 221 -3.23 -14.46 9.25
CA THR A 221 -4.25 -15.37 9.78
C THR A 221 -5.35 -14.58 10.49
N ALA A 222 -6.57 -15.09 10.41
CA ALA A 222 -7.68 -14.59 11.22
C ALA A 222 -8.09 -15.64 12.24
N VAL A 223 -8.33 -15.22 13.46
CA VAL A 223 -8.69 -16.10 14.58
C VAL A 223 -9.90 -15.58 15.33
N VAL A 224 -10.57 -16.49 16.03
CA VAL A 224 -11.61 -16.13 17.01
C VAL A 224 -10.91 -15.83 18.33
N GLY A 225 -10.64 -14.55 18.57
CA GLY A 225 -9.92 -14.07 19.75
C GLY A 225 -10.78 -13.95 21.01
N PRO A 226 -10.30 -13.20 22.00
CA PRO A 226 -11.00 -13.01 23.28
C PRO A 226 -12.44 -12.50 23.11
N GLY A 227 -13.38 -13.10 23.87
CA GLY A 227 -14.79 -12.73 23.79
C GLY A 227 -15.48 -13.09 22.47
N GLY A 228 -14.94 -14.06 21.72
CA GLY A 228 -15.51 -14.53 20.44
C GLY A 228 -15.37 -13.52 19.29
N GLN A 229 -14.50 -12.51 19.44
CA GLN A 229 -14.33 -11.46 18.43
C GLN A 229 -13.24 -11.84 17.44
N THR A 230 -13.47 -11.59 16.16
CA THR A 230 -12.49 -11.85 15.11
C THR A 230 -11.29 -10.91 15.23
N LEU A 231 -10.10 -11.49 15.10
CA LEU A 231 -8.81 -10.81 15.15
C LEU A 231 -7.97 -11.24 13.95
N GLU A 232 -7.53 -10.26 13.16
CA GLU A 232 -6.49 -10.48 12.14
C GLU A 232 -5.11 -10.39 12.78
N VAL A 233 -4.24 -11.35 12.48
CA VAL A 233 -2.86 -11.37 12.94
C VAL A 233 -1.93 -11.43 11.74
N GLN A 234 -1.04 -10.44 11.64
CA GLN A 234 0.06 -10.43 10.68
C GLN A 234 1.37 -10.72 11.37
N ILE A 235 2.14 -11.66 10.84
CA ILE A 235 3.41 -12.10 11.40
C ILE A 235 4.48 -11.98 10.34
N ARG A 236 5.59 -11.30 10.67
CA ARG A 236 6.72 -11.14 9.76
C ARG A 236 8.01 -10.87 10.51
N SER A 237 9.16 -11.14 9.90
CA SER A 237 10.44 -10.76 10.46
C SER A 237 10.69 -9.27 10.32
N ARG A 238 11.71 -8.76 11.03
CA ARG A 238 12.10 -7.35 10.96
C ARG A 238 12.48 -6.95 9.53
N ASP A 239 13.23 -7.79 8.83
CA ASP A 239 13.62 -7.56 7.43
C ASP A 239 12.39 -7.48 6.52
N MET A 240 11.43 -8.41 6.67
CA MET A 240 10.17 -8.36 5.91
C MET A 240 9.35 -7.12 6.26
N HIS A 241 9.44 -6.65 7.52
CA HIS A 241 8.76 -5.43 7.95
C HIS A 241 9.35 -4.20 7.28
N GLU A 242 10.65 -4.02 7.29
CA GLU A 242 11.33 -2.91 6.63
C GLU A 242 11.07 -2.91 5.12
N HIS A 243 11.13 -4.08 4.49
CA HIS A 243 10.78 -4.26 3.08
C HIS A 243 9.34 -3.86 2.79
N ALA A 244 8.38 -4.26 3.64
CA ALA A 244 6.97 -3.93 3.46
C ALA A 244 6.66 -2.44 3.72
N GLU A 245 7.36 -1.75 4.62
CA GLU A 245 7.11 -0.32 4.90
C GLU A 245 7.78 0.60 3.86
N LEU A 246 8.99 0.28 3.44
CA LEU A 246 9.84 1.15 2.62
C LEU A 246 10.01 0.66 1.18
N GLY A 247 9.70 -0.62 0.91
CA GLY A 247 9.84 -1.20 -0.42
C GLY A 247 11.24 -0.97 -1.01
N ILE A 248 11.28 -0.52 -2.25
CA ILE A 248 12.52 -0.21 -2.94
C ILE A 248 13.38 0.87 -2.22
N ALA A 249 12.77 1.74 -1.42
CA ALA A 249 13.48 2.77 -0.68
C ALA A 249 14.32 2.21 0.49
N ALA A 250 14.01 1.03 1.03
CA ALA A 250 14.79 0.38 2.07
C ALA A 250 16.23 0.10 1.61
N HIS A 251 16.38 -0.34 0.36
CA HIS A 251 17.70 -0.67 -0.20
C HIS A 251 18.62 0.53 -0.40
N TRP A 252 18.06 1.73 -0.59
CA TRP A 252 18.82 2.96 -0.80
C TRP A 252 19.45 3.48 0.48
N ARG A 253 18.85 3.16 1.62
CA ARG A 253 19.36 3.55 2.93
C ARG A 253 20.65 2.80 3.32
N TYR A 254 20.87 1.62 2.75
CA TYR A 254 21.95 0.71 3.18
C TYR A 254 23.15 0.64 2.22
N LYS A 255 23.05 1.08 0.95
CA LYS A 255 24.11 0.83 -0.04
C LYS A 255 24.40 2.02 -0.97
N GLU A 256 25.12 3.01 -0.49
CA GLU A 256 25.99 3.77 -1.36
C GLU A 256 27.19 2.85 -1.74
N GLY A 257 27.13 2.17 -2.90
CA GLY A 257 28.24 1.42 -3.49
C GLY A 257 28.14 -0.11 -3.58
N GLY A 258 27.00 -0.74 -3.30
CA GLY A 258 26.79 -2.19 -3.40
C GLY A 258 25.96 -2.63 -4.60
N ARG A 259 26.08 -3.91 -5.03
CA ARG A 259 25.20 -4.56 -6.00
C ARG A 259 23.75 -4.54 -5.47
N PHE A 260 22.80 -4.24 -6.36
CA PHE A 260 21.37 -4.32 -6.04
C PHE A 260 21.00 -5.77 -5.71
N ASP A 261 20.11 -5.94 -4.73
CA ASP A 261 19.48 -7.22 -4.40
C ASP A 261 18.55 -7.65 -5.55
N SER A 262 18.36 -8.96 -5.72
CA SER A 262 17.48 -9.53 -6.77
C SER A 262 16.08 -8.95 -6.81
N SER A 263 15.53 -8.59 -5.65
CA SER A 263 14.23 -7.93 -5.50
C SER A 263 14.17 -6.53 -6.12
N VAL A 264 15.23 -5.74 -5.95
CA VAL A 264 15.36 -4.42 -6.59
C VAL A 264 15.56 -4.56 -8.09
N GLU A 265 16.36 -5.55 -8.50
CA GLU A 265 16.56 -5.85 -9.93
C GLU A 265 15.25 -6.22 -10.62
N GLN A 266 14.39 -7.03 -9.99
CA GLN A 266 13.06 -7.38 -10.52
C GLN A 266 12.14 -6.16 -10.66
N LYS A 267 12.11 -5.28 -9.64
CA LYS A 267 11.31 -4.04 -9.69
C LYS A 267 11.82 -3.06 -10.74
N VAL A 268 13.14 -2.97 -10.90
CA VAL A 268 13.77 -2.19 -11.98
C VAL A 268 13.54 -2.85 -13.34
N ALA A 269 13.56 -4.19 -13.43
CA ALA A 269 13.25 -4.92 -14.65
C ALA A 269 11.81 -4.66 -15.09
N TRP A 270 10.85 -4.69 -14.18
CA TRP A 270 9.46 -4.33 -14.48
C TRP A 270 9.34 -2.89 -15.01
N LEU A 271 10.00 -1.92 -14.37
CA LEU A 271 10.04 -0.56 -14.90
C LEU A 271 10.63 -0.50 -16.32
N ARG A 272 11.63 -1.34 -16.64
CA ARG A 272 12.19 -1.43 -18.00
C ARG A 272 11.21 -2.00 -19.02
N GLN A 273 10.33 -2.94 -18.62
CA GLN A 273 9.27 -3.43 -19.50
C GLN A 273 8.37 -2.29 -20.01
N LEU A 274 8.20 -1.23 -19.21
CA LEU A 274 7.48 -0.04 -19.66
C LEU A 274 8.15 0.64 -20.88
N LEU A 275 9.46 0.47 -21.07
CA LEU A 275 10.15 0.96 -22.28
C LEU A 275 9.82 0.11 -23.50
N GLU A 276 9.69 -1.21 -23.33
CA GLU A 276 9.31 -2.12 -24.40
C GLU A 276 7.90 -1.80 -24.87
N TRP A 277 6.95 -1.58 -23.96
CA TRP A 277 5.60 -1.15 -24.31
C TRP A 277 5.55 0.18 -25.07
N LYS A 278 6.52 1.06 -24.86
CA LYS A 278 6.62 2.32 -25.61
C LYS A 278 6.72 2.08 -27.12
N ASP A 279 7.43 1.04 -27.51
CA ASP A 279 7.67 0.73 -28.92
C ASP A 279 6.55 -0.16 -29.50
N GLU A 280 5.80 -0.87 -28.65
CA GLU A 280 4.70 -1.75 -29.03
C GLU A 280 3.35 -1.01 -29.14
N GLU A 281 3.10 -0.03 -28.27
CA GLU A 281 1.80 0.64 -28.19
C GLU A 281 1.74 1.88 -29.09
N ALA A 282 0.75 1.90 -29.96
CA ALA A 282 0.57 2.96 -30.98
C ALA A 282 0.09 4.30 -30.36
N SER A 283 -0.58 4.26 -29.19
CA SER A 283 -1.12 5.46 -28.55
C SER A 283 -0.74 5.54 -27.07
N ALA A 284 -0.69 6.77 -26.56
CA ALA A 284 -0.49 7.00 -25.14
C ALA A 284 -1.63 6.45 -24.26
N THR A 285 -2.84 6.42 -24.79
CA THR A 285 -4.02 5.88 -24.11
C THR A 285 -3.90 4.38 -23.91
N ASP A 286 -3.55 3.63 -24.97
CA ASP A 286 -3.37 2.17 -24.90
C ASP A 286 -2.26 1.80 -23.91
N PHE A 287 -1.16 2.56 -23.91
CA PHE A 287 -0.07 2.40 -22.94
C PHE A 287 -0.55 2.57 -21.49
N VAL A 288 -1.34 3.61 -21.20
CA VAL A 288 -1.87 3.88 -19.86
C VAL A 288 -2.90 2.83 -19.45
N ASP A 289 -3.75 2.38 -20.36
CA ASP A 289 -4.75 1.35 -20.09
C ASP A 289 -4.08 -0.01 -19.81
N ARG A 290 -3.03 -0.34 -20.54
CA ARG A 290 -2.20 -1.52 -20.25
C ARG A 290 -1.52 -1.41 -18.89
N PHE A 291 -0.93 -0.25 -18.55
CA PHE A 291 -0.35 -0.01 -17.23
C PHE A 291 -1.39 -0.22 -16.13
N LYS A 292 -2.60 0.33 -16.27
CA LYS A 292 -3.69 0.15 -15.29
C LYS A 292 -4.09 -1.31 -15.16
N SER A 293 -4.20 -2.06 -16.26
CA SER A 293 -4.60 -3.48 -16.23
C SER A 293 -3.56 -4.36 -15.55
N GLU A 294 -2.26 -4.08 -15.75
CA GLU A 294 -1.17 -4.87 -15.15
C GLU A 294 -0.78 -4.41 -13.73
N SER A 295 -1.17 -3.19 -13.33
CA SER A 295 -0.89 -2.64 -12.00
C SER A 295 -2.06 -2.81 -11.03
N GLY A 296 -3.24 -3.17 -11.53
CA GLY A 296 -4.49 -3.27 -10.79
C GLY A 296 -4.77 -4.67 -10.32
N GLU A 297 -4.30 -5.04 -9.12
CA GLU A 297 -4.84 -6.14 -8.30
C GLU A 297 -5.68 -5.61 -7.13
#